data_3b29bce4344e041ad04b31d160590d49
#
_entry.id   3b29bce4344e041ad04b31d160590d49
#
_cell.length_a   1.000
_cell.length_b   1.000
_cell.length_c   1.000
_cell.angle_alpha   90.00
_cell.angle_beta   90.00
_cell.angle_gamma   90.00
#
_symmetry.space_group_name_H-M   'P 1'
#
loop_
_entity.id
_entity.type
_entity.pdbx_description
1 polymer ?
#
loop_
_entity_poly.entity_id
_entity_poly.type
_entity_poly.pdbx_seq_one_letter_code
_entity_poly.pdbx_strand_id
1 'polypeptide(L)'
;MKIATYTRFGESARRLGMVRGDQIIDLEDNGIDGNMMSVITGGVDTAAIDAETVGKPGVDLSSVRLHAPVPLPGKILAIGLNYGDHIAETGSEPPKFQMWFNKQHNCAAGPYDDINLPMVSDKLDYEAELCLVIGRKCKHVPRERAHEVIAGYFCGNDVSVRDWQIRVPTFQIGKSFDTHGPMGPYLVTPDEVDDPHNLAIRCTVNGEERQNSNTKHLIFDCYDAIAHLTQSFTLDVGDVLFMGTPSGVGVAMKPPSFMKAGDKVRVEIEKLGYIENTVVAEDTQTVIE
;
A
#
# COMPACT_ATOMS: atom_id res chain seq x y z
N MET A 1 11.93 -1.62 -11.95
CA MET A 1 12.39 -2.78 -11.17
C MET A 1 11.44 -3.10 -10.03
N LYS A 2 11.51 -4.36 -9.50
CA LYS A 2 10.75 -4.80 -8.33
C LYS A 2 11.72 -5.12 -7.21
N ILE A 3 11.70 -4.34 -6.14
CA ILE A 3 12.64 -4.46 -5.02
C ILE A 3 11.86 -4.73 -3.73
N ALA A 4 12.23 -5.77 -3.01
CA ALA A 4 11.59 -6.19 -1.77
C ALA A 4 12.53 -6.13 -0.58
N THR A 5 11.97 -5.78 0.58
CA THR A 5 12.58 -6.07 1.88
C THR A 5 12.09 -7.44 2.33
N TYR A 6 13.00 -8.32 2.70
CA TYR A 6 12.65 -9.68 3.09
C TYR A 6 13.54 -10.21 4.23
N THR A 7 13.11 -11.30 4.85
CA THR A 7 13.93 -12.14 5.73
C THR A 7 13.86 -13.59 5.25
N ARG A 8 14.95 -14.33 5.38
CA ARG A 8 14.94 -15.78 5.21
C ARG A 8 14.25 -16.42 6.41
N PHE A 9 13.51 -17.49 6.20
CA PHE A 9 12.87 -18.19 7.31
C PHE A 9 13.91 -18.66 8.35
N GLY A 10 13.63 -18.34 9.62
CA GLY A 10 14.54 -18.63 10.74
C GLY A 10 15.59 -17.55 11.02
N GLU A 11 15.66 -16.51 10.17
CA GLU A 11 16.53 -15.35 10.38
C GLU A 11 15.71 -14.12 10.81
N SER A 12 16.34 -13.16 11.48
CA SER A 12 15.74 -11.88 11.87
C SER A 12 16.26 -10.70 11.06
N ALA A 13 17.41 -10.87 10.37
CA ALA A 13 18.03 -9.81 9.60
C ALA A 13 17.20 -9.50 8.34
N ARG A 14 16.80 -8.23 8.20
CA ARG A 14 16.14 -7.75 6.99
C ARG A 14 17.16 -7.51 5.90
N ARG A 15 16.86 -7.98 4.70
CA ARG A 15 17.71 -7.91 3.52
C ARG A 15 16.93 -7.24 2.38
N LEU A 16 17.65 -6.72 1.38
CA LEU A 16 17.07 -6.28 0.12
C LEU A 16 17.22 -7.36 -0.93
N GLY A 17 16.23 -7.52 -1.78
CA GLY A 17 16.28 -8.40 -2.93
C GLY A 17 15.60 -7.81 -4.17
N MET A 18 16.18 -8.12 -5.32
CA MET A 18 15.58 -7.88 -6.62
C MET A 18 14.66 -9.04 -6.97
N VAL A 19 13.39 -8.73 -7.24
CA VAL A 19 12.39 -9.74 -7.61
C VAL A 19 12.36 -9.91 -9.13
N ARG A 20 12.55 -11.15 -9.60
CA ARG A 20 12.44 -11.54 -11.01
C ARG A 20 11.59 -12.81 -11.14
N GLY A 21 10.38 -12.66 -11.68
CA GLY A 21 9.39 -13.75 -11.69
C GLY A 21 9.09 -14.21 -10.26
N ASP A 22 9.25 -15.51 -10.00
CA ASP A 22 8.98 -16.13 -8.70
C ASP A 22 10.22 -16.21 -7.80
N GLN A 23 11.29 -15.52 -8.17
CA GLN A 23 12.56 -15.56 -7.42
C GLN A 23 12.92 -14.18 -6.88
N ILE A 24 13.64 -14.18 -5.75
CA ILE A 24 14.28 -13.02 -5.17
C ILE A 24 15.80 -13.23 -5.15
N ILE A 25 16.52 -12.28 -5.74
CA ILE A 25 17.98 -12.25 -5.81
C ILE A 25 18.46 -11.30 -4.72
N ASP A 26 19.26 -11.82 -3.79
CA ASP A 26 19.80 -11.05 -2.69
C ASP A 26 20.79 -9.98 -3.17
N LEU A 27 20.61 -8.74 -2.75
CA LEU A 27 21.47 -7.64 -3.19
C LEU A 27 22.81 -7.63 -2.45
N GLU A 28 22.80 -7.89 -1.15
CA GLU A 28 24.04 -7.92 -0.33
C GLU A 28 24.97 -9.05 -0.76
N ASP A 29 24.45 -10.25 -1.03
CA ASP A 29 25.23 -11.40 -1.55
C ASP A 29 25.83 -11.09 -2.94
N ASN A 30 25.35 -10.06 -3.64
CA ASN A 30 25.84 -9.58 -4.92
C ASN A 30 26.59 -8.23 -4.85
N GLY A 31 27.03 -7.82 -3.65
CA GLY A 31 27.88 -6.66 -3.44
C GLY A 31 27.15 -5.31 -3.43
N ILE A 32 25.82 -5.31 -3.30
CA ILE A 32 25.02 -4.10 -3.21
C ILE A 32 24.50 -3.95 -1.77
N ASP A 33 25.19 -3.14 -0.99
CA ASP A 33 24.80 -2.83 0.39
C ASP A 33 23.71 -1.76 0.42
N GLY A 34 22.78 -1.89 1.36
CA GLY A 34 21.77 -0.89 1.60
C GLY A 34 20.50 -1.43 2.24
N ASN A 35 19.54 -0.56 2.36
CA ASN A 35 18.19 -0.88 2.81
C ASN A 35 17.16 -0.20 1.90
N MET A 36 15.87 -0.47 2.08
CA MET A 36 14.83 0.11 1.22
C MET A 36 14.87 1.65 1.20
N MET A 37 15.21 2.29 2.32
CA MET A 37 15.33 3.75 2.34
C MET A 37 16.48 4.26 1.46
N SER A 38 17.60 3.54 1.37
CA SER A 38 18.67 3.89 0.43
C SER A 38 18.24 3.75 -1.04
N VAL A 39 17.37 2.81 -1.36
CA VAL A 39 16.75 2.71 -2.69
C VAL A 39 15.80 3.88 -2.94
N ILE A 40 14.88 4.13 -2.01
CA ILE A 40 13.87 5.20 -2.11
C ILE A 40 14.54 6.58 -2.27
N THR A 41 15.65 6.83 -1.58
CA THR A 41 16.40 8.11 -1.68
C THR A 41 17.28 8.23 -2.91
N GLY A 42 17.40 7.18 -3.72
CA GLY A 42 18.34 7.14 -4.85
C GLY A 42 19.80 7.02 -4.39
N GLY A 43 20.05 6.60 -3.15
CA GLY A 43 21.38 6.33 -2.62
C GLY A 43 21.99 5.01 -3.14
N VAL A 44 21.15 4.14 -3.68
CA VAL A 44 21.57 2.94 -4.43
C VAL A 44 21.19 3.15 -5.90
N ASP A 45 22.16 3.02 -6.77
CA ASP A 45 21.93 3.14 -8.21
C ASP A 45 21.11 1.95 -8.72
N THR A 46 19.89 2.22 -9.16
CA THR A 46 18.98 1.20 -9.68
C THR A 46 19.51 0.55 -10.97
N ALA A 47 20.26 1.28 -11.79
CA ALA A 47 20.91 0.68 -12.96
C ALA A 47 22.01 -0.32 -12.56
N ALA A 48 22.74 -0.04 -11.47
CA ALA A 48 23.70 -0.98 -10.91
C ALA A 48 23.02 -2.24 -10.37
N ILE A 49 21.89 -2.11 -9.68
CA ILE A 49 21.10 -3.26 -9.20
C ILE A 49 20.73 -4.18 -10.37
N ASP A 50 20.24 -3.62 -11.47
CA ASP A 50 19.83 -4.41 -12.63
C ASP A 50 21.03 -5.15 -13.25
N ALA A 51 22.12 -4.44 -13.48
CA ALA A 51 23.34 -5.00 -14.07
C ALA A 51 23.95 -6.12 -13.22
N GLU A 52 24.06 -5.91 -11.90
CA GLU A 52 24.68 -6.87 -10.98
C GLU A 52 23.81 -8.11 -10.69
N THR A 53 22.51 -8.03 -10.92
CA THR A 53 21.56 -9.13 -10.66
C THR A 53 21.19 -9.94 -11.89
N VAL A 54 21.57 -9.50 -13.11
CA VAL A 54 21.33 -10.27 -14.34
C VAL A 54 22.03 -11.62 -14.29
N GLY A 55 21.23 -12.70 -14.48
CA GLY A 55 21.74 -14.08 -14.52
C GLY A 55 22.22 -14.63 -13.19
N LYS A 56 22.06 -13.90 -12.09
CA LYS A 56 22.37 -14.40 -10.75
C LYS A 56 21.29 -15.35 -10.25
N PRO A 57 21.65 -16.38 -9.48
CA PRO A 57 20.66 -17.28 -8.87
C PRO A 57 19.87 -16.52 -7.80
N GLY A 58 18.57 -16.75 -7.77
CA GLY A 58 17.68 -16.32 -6.71
C GLY A 58 17.19 -17.50 -5.88
N VAL A 59 16.46 -17.20 -4.82
CA VAL A 59 15.67 -18.18 -4.07
C VAL A 59 14.19 -17.94 -4.35
N ASP A 60 13.34 -18.96 -4.18
CA ASP A 60 11.91 -18.82 -4.39
C ASP A 60 11.32 -17.79 -3.43
N LEU A 61 10.46 -16.90 -3.92
CA LEU A 61 9.72 -15.94 -3.10
C LEU A 61 8.93 -16.61 -1.96
N SER A 62 8.43 -17.82 -2.19
CA SER A 62 7.73 -18.63 -1.17
C SER A 62 8.62 -19.12 -0.04
N SER A 63 9.95 -19.08 -0.20
CA SER A 63 10.94 -19.49 0.79
C SER A 63 11.44 -18.37 1.70
N VAL A 64 10.86 -17.17 1.55
CA VAL A 64 11.21 -15.98 2.33
C VAL A 64 9.97 -15.28 2.86
N ARG A 65 10.12 -14.49 3.91
CA ARG A 65 9.09 -13.57 4.38
C ARG A 65 9.33 -12.18 3.81
N LEU A 66 8.39 -11.68 3.01
CA LEU A 66 8.38 -10.30 2.53
C LEU A 66 7.85 -9.36 3.61
N HIS A 67 8.39 -8.15 3.67
CA HIS A 67 7.98 -7.09 4.58
C HIS A 67 7.37 -5.92 3.80
N ALA A 68 6.66 -5.03 4.51
CA ALA A 68 6.20 -3.78 3.92
C ALA A 68 7.36 -3.03 3.24
N PRO A 69 7.17 -2.47 2.04
CA PRO A 69 8.20 -1.68 1.35
C PRO A 69 8.70 -0.51 2.21
N VAL A 70 7.80 0.12 2.96
CA VAL A 70 8.14 1.16 3.94
C VAL A 70 7.56 0.74 5.29
N PRO A 71 8.34 0.07 6.16
CA PRO A 71 7.80 -0.55 7.38
C PRO A 71 7.41 0.47 8.47
N LEU A 72 7.99 1.66 8.46
CA LEU A 72 7.67 2.76 9.39
C LEU A 72 7.64 4.09 8.62
N PRO A 73 6.58 4.34 7.84
CA PRO A 73 6.43 5.61 7.12
C PRO A 73 6.36 6.79 8.10
N GLY A 74 6.96 7.92 7.73
CA GLY A 74 6.82 9.16 8.51
C GLY A 74 5.39 9.66 8.53
N LYS A 75 4.74 9.61 7.37
CA LYS A 75 3.31 9.87 7.19
C LYS A 75 2.70 8.77 6.34
N ILE A 76 1.48 8.37 6.69
CA ILE A 76 0.58 7.62 5.80
C ILE A 76 -0.63 8.51 5.58
N LEU A 77 -0.74 9.00 4.35
CA LEU A 77 -1.82 9.88 3.91
C LEU A 77 -2.75 9.09 3.00
N ALA A 78 -4.05 9.18 3.21
CA ALA A 78 -5.03 8.49 2.38
C ALA A 78 -6.12 9.45 1.93
N ILE A 79 -6.59 9.27 0.68
CA ILE A 79 -7.63 10.12 0.10
C ILE A 79 -8.95 9.36 0.01
N GLY A 80 -9.99 9.90 0.65
CA GLY A 80 -11.35 9.37 0.57
C GLY A 80 -12.10 9.87 -0.67
N LEU A 81 -13.10 9.08 -1.12
CA LEU A 81 -14.01 9.41 -2.22
C LEU A 81 -13.27 9.78 -3.53
N ASN A 82 -12.24 9.04 -3.88
CA ASN A 82 -11.37 9.35 -5.02
C ASN A 82 -11.62 8.49 -6.27
N TYR A 83 -12.66 7.66 -6.29
CA TYR A 83 -13.08 6.90 -7.47
C TYR A 83 -14.51 7.22 -7.86
N GLY A 84 -14.73 7.51 -9.15
CA GLY A 84 -16.06 7.86 -9.66
C GLY A 84 -17.11 6.76 -9.49
N ASP A 85 -16.71 5.50 -9.64
CA ASP A 85 -17.58 4.33 -9.44
C ASP A 85 -17.94 4.11 -7.96
N HIS A 86 -17.01 4.35 -7.03
CA HIS A 86 -17.28 4.27 -5.59
C HIS A 86 -18.25 5.37 -5.13
N ILE A 87 -18.12 6.59 -5.66
CA ILE A 87 -19.05 7.69 -5.38
C ILE A 87 -20.46 7.34 -5.85
N ALA A 88 -20.58 6.79 -7.06
CA ALA A 88 -21.87 6.35 -7.60
C ALA A 88 -22.52 5.24 -6.74
N GLU A 89 -21.72 4.28 -6.24
CA GLU A 89 -22.16 3.20 -5.36
C GLU A 89 -22.70 3.71 -4.02
N THR A 90 -22.01 4.66 -3.39
CA THR A 90 -22.38 5.23 -2.10
C THR A 90 -23.49 6.29 -2.19
N GLY A 91 -23.85 6.73 -3.41
CA GLY A 91 -24.80 7.80 -3.64
C GLY A 91 -24.31 9.17 -3.15
N SER A 92 -23.01 9.32 -3.01
CA SER A 92 -22.36 10.56 -2.60
C SER A 92 -22.24 11.54 -3.77
N GLU A 93 -22.11 12.83 -3.47
CA GLU A 93 -21.72 13.82 -4.48
C GLU A 93 -20.20 13.78 -4.68
N PRO A 94 -19.69 13.95 -5.92
CA PRO A 94 -18.25 14.07 -6.17
C PRO A 94 -17.64 15.19 -5.31
N PRO A 95 -16.56 14.93 -4.59
CA PRO A 95 -15.97 15.92 -3.70
C PRO A 95 -15.40 17.09 -4.50
N LYS A 96 -15.77 18.32 -4.10
CA LYS A 96 -15.23 19.54 -4.71
C LYS A 96 -13.73 19.71 -4.43
N PHE A 97 -13.25 19.17 -3.32
CA PHE A 97 -11.86 19.23 -2.88
C PHE A 97 -11.40 17.83 -2.46
N GLN A 98 -10.11 17.58 -2.57
CA GLN A 98 -9.50 16.34 -2.09
C GLN A 98 -9.74 16.16 -0.59
N MET A 99 -10.23 15.00 -0.19
CA MET A 99 -10.55 14.68 1.19
C MET A 99 -9.47 13.77 1.80
N TRP A 100 -8.48 14.39 2.43
CA TRP A 100 -7.35 13.70 3.02
C TRP A 100 -7.55 13.38 4.50
N PHE A 101 -7.11 12.20 4.90
CA PHE A 101 -6.96 11.78 6.28
C PHE A 101 -5.61 11.07 6.48
N ASN A 102 -5.21 10.91 7.74
CA ASN A 102 -3.99 10.22 8.09
C ASN A 102 -4.32 8.84 8.65
N LYS A 103 -3.46 7.87 8.34
CA LYS A 103 -3.35 6.61 9.08
C LYS A 103 -2.13 6.69 10.00
N GLN A 104 -2.23 6.11 11.20
CA GLN A 104 -1.08 6.02 12.09
C GLN A 104 -0.04 5.06 11.48
N HIS A 105 1.24 5.36 11.67
CA HIS A 105 2.33 4.55 11.08
C HIS A 105 2.36 3.10 11.57
N ASN A 106 1.86 2.83 12.79
CA ASN A 106 1.75 1.47 13.35
C ASN A 106 0.75 0.57 12.64
N CYS A 107 -0.13 1.13 11.80
CA CYS A 107 -1.02 0.30 10.98
C CYS A 107 -0.30 -0.41 9.83
N ALA A 108 0.92 0.02 9.47
CA ALA A 108 1.69 -0.56 8.38
C ALA A 108 1.98 -2.04 8.64
N ALA A 109 1.59 -2.90 7.69
CA ALA A 109 1.80 -4.33 7.74
C ALA A 109 2.40 -4.84 6.42
N GLY A 110 3.02 -6.00 6.47
CA GLY A 110 3.60 -6.64 5.29
C GLY A 110 2.53 -7.24 4.36
N PRO A 111 2.94 -7.60 3.15
CA PRO A 111 2.03 -8.05 2.10
C PRO A 111 1.28 -9.33 2.44
N TYR A 112 1.80 -10.13 3.36
CA TYR A 112 1.24 -11.43 3.76
C TYR A 112 1.12 -11.56 5.28
N ASP A 113 1.23 -10.46 6.01
CA ASP A 113 1.00 -10.42 7.46
C ASP A 113 -0.51 -10.53 7.75
N ASP A 114 -0.88 -11.04 8.92
CA ASP A 114 -2.28 -11.15 9.32
C ASP A 114 -2.88 -9.76 9.60
N ILE A 115 -4.19 -9.63 9.34
CA ILE A 115 -5.00 -8.46 9.70
C ILE A 115 -5.76 -8.79 10.99
N ASN A 116 -5.60 -7.99 12.02
CA ASN A 116 -6.31 -8.15 13.28
C ASN A 116 -7.77 -7.74 13.14
N LEU A 117 -8.69 -8.65 13.44
CA LEU A 117 -10.09 -8.32 13.65
C LEU A 117 -10.23 -7.69 15.04
N PRO A 118 -10.53 -6.40 15.16
CA PRO A 118 -10.52 -5.74 16.45
C PRO A 118 -11.66 -6.24 17.34
N MET A 119 -11.36 -6.49 18.63
CA MET A 119 -12.35 -6.94 19.62
C MET A 119 -13.53 -5.96 19.78
N VAL A 120 -13.32 -4.69 19.47
CA VAL A 120 -14.29 -3.61 19.68
C VAL A 120 -15.26 -3.41 18.54
N SER A 121 -15.15 -4.19 17.45
CA SER A 121 -16.03 -4.05 16.27
C SER A 121 -16.05 -5.31 15.39
N ASP A 122 -17.22 -5.58 14.81
CA ASP A 122 -17.44 -6.60 13.76
C ASP A 122 -17.60 -5.98 12.35
N LYS A 123 -17.23 -4.71 12.19
CA LYS A 123 -17.40 -3.95 10.93
C LYS A 123 -16.08 -3.75 10.20
N LEU A 124 -15.24 -4.80 10.16
CA LEU A 124 -13.97 -4.80 9.45
C LEU A 124 -14.18 -4.90 7.94
N ASP A 125 -13.65 -3.95 7.19
CA ASP A 125 -13.84 -3.85 5.74
C ASP A 125 -12.51 -3.67 5.01
N TYR A 126 -12.49 -3.99 3.73
CA TYR A 126 -11.34 -3.93 2.82
C TYR A 126 -11.48 -2.74 1.86
N GLU A 127 -10.35 -2.21 1.43
CA GLU A 127 -10.25 -1.17 0.40
C GLU A 127 -8.97 -1.37 -0.41
N ALA A 128 -9.09 -1.91 -1.62
CA ALA A 128 -7.96 -2.03 -2.54
C ALA A 128 -7.52 -0.66 -3.04
N GLU A 129 -6.24 -0.34 -2.90
CA GLU A 129 -5.71 0.97 -3.26
C GLU A 129 -4.36 0.89 -3.96
N LEU A 130 -4.17 1.75 -4.96
CA LEU A 130 -2.86 2.09 -5.46
C LEU A 130 -2.14 2.91 -4.38
N CYS A 131 -0.92 2.50 -4.03
CA CYS A 131 -0.06 3.27 -3.14
C CYS A 131 1.17 3.77 -3.87
N LEU A 132 1.67 4.94 -3.45
CA LEU A 132 2.95 5.46 -3.90
C LEU A 132 3.79 5.92 -2.71
N VAL A 133 5.12 5.97 -2.89
CA VAL A 133 6.06 6.46 -1.89
C VAL A 133 6.87 7.63 -2.42
N ILE A 134 7.05 8.63 -1.57
CA ILE A 134 7.84 9.83 -1.88
C ILE A 134 9.34 9.52 -1.77
N GLY A 135 10.06 9.78 -2.86
CA GLY A 135 11.50 9.56 -2.97
C GLY A 135 12.37 10.80 -2.79
N ARG A 136 11.76 11.97 -2.88
CA ARG A 136 12.46 13.26 -2.71
C ARG A 136 11.65 14.19 -1.82
N LYS A 137 12.30 14.73 -0.79
CA LYS A 137 11.68 15.77 0.03
C LYS A 137 11.22 16.93 -0.85
N CYS A 138 9.94 17.30 -0.75
CA CYS A 138 9.35 18.26 -1.69
C CYS A 138 8.29 19.16 -1.04
N LYS A 139 8.17 20.36 -1.62
CA LYS A 139 7.22 21.39 -1.23
C LYS A 139 6.88 22.24 -2.45
N HIS A 140 5.61 22.66 -2.60
CA HIS A 140 5.12 23.46 -3.73
C HIS A 140 5.43 22.84 -5.10
N VAL A 141 5.22 21.52 -5.23
CA VAL A 141 5.48 20.79 -6.48
C VAL A 141 4.34 21.05 -7.46
N PRO A 142 4.62 21.61 -8.65
CA PRO A 142 3.59 21.73 -9.66
C PRO A 142 3.26 20.34 -10.25
N ARG A 143 2.02 20.16 -10.71
CA ARG A 143 1.51 18.87 -11.18
C ARG A 143 2.40 18.20 -12.24
N GLU A 144 2.87 18.96 -13.18
CA GLU A 144 3.73 18.52 -14.30
C GLU A 144 5.10 17.98 -13.84
N ARG A 145 5.52 18.28 -12.60
CA ARG A 145 6.75 17.78 -11.99
C ARG A 145 6.54 16.77 -10.87
N ALA A 146 5.29 16.41 -10.57
CA ALA A 146 4.99 15.51 -9.48
C ALA A 146 5.62 14.11 -9.66
N HIS A 147 5.78 13.64 -10.89
CA HIS A 147 6.46 12.37 -11.19
C HIS A 147 7.92 12.34 -10.73
N GLU A 148 8.60 13.49 -10.62
CA GLU A 148 10.02 13.58 -10.23
C GLU A 148 10.26 13.22 -8.75
N VAL A 149 9.22 13.22 -7.92
CA VAL A 149 9.34 13.00 -6.48
C VAL A 149 8.83 11.62 -6.03
N ILE A 150 8.34 10.80 -6.96
CA ILE A 150 7.84 9.45 -6.69
C ILE A 150 8.98 8.44 -6.83
N ALA A 151 9.25 7.65 -5.78
CA ALA A 151 10.24 6.58 -5.84
C ALA A 151 9.67 5.27 -6.40
N GLY A 152 8.37 5.04 -6.26
CA GLY A 152 7.70 3.85 -6.78
C GLY A 152 6.30 3.65 -6.26
N TYR A 153 5.71 2.52 -6.67
CA TYR A 153 4.33 2.15 -6.42
C TYR A 153 4.23 0.74 -5.85
N PHE A 154 3.13 0.45 -5.16
CA PHE A 154 2.80 -0.87 -4.63
C PHE A 154 1.30 -1.01 -4.34
N CYS A 155 0.86 -2.23 -4.08
CA CYS A 155 -0.51 -2.49 -3.64
C CYS A 155 -0.69 -2.10 -2.17
N GLY A 156 -1.85 -1.57 -1.82
CA GLY A 156 -2.26 -1.34 -0.43
C GLY A 156 -3.69 -1.81 -0.17
N ASN A 157 -3.98 -2.04 1.09
CA ASN A 157 -5.33 -2.28 1.58
C ASN A 157 -5.61 -1.29 2.72
N ASP A 158 -6.46 -0.28 2.48
CA ASP A 158 -6.86 0.67 3.51
C ASP A 158 -7.97 0.06 4.39
N VAL A 159 -7.57 -0.95 5.16
CA VAL A 159 -8.47 -1.69 6.05
C VAL A 159 -9.16 -0.73 7.00
N SER A 160 -10.49 -0.87 7.10
CA SER A 160 -11.38 0.10 7.73
C SER A 160 -12.27 -0.56 8.76
N VAL A 161 -12.39 0.01 9.94
CA VAL A 161 -13.39 -0.35 10.95
C VAL A 161 -14.52 0.66 10.84
N ARG A 162 -15.58 0.30 10.10
CA ARG A 162 -16.57 1.26 9.59
C ARG A 162 -17.30 2.04 10.66
N ASP A 163 -17.75 1.42 11.73
CA ASP A 163 -18.42 2.09 12.84
C ASP A 163 -17.49 3.05 13.62
N TRP A 164 -16.16 2.77 13.62
CA TRP A 164 -15.15 3.67 14.17
C TRP A 164 -14.79 4.79 13.20
N GLN A 165 -14.78 4.50 11.89
CA GLN A 165 -14.53 5.50 10.84
C GLN A 165 -15.53 6.64 10.88
N ILE A 166 -16.82 6.32 11.00
CA ILE A 166 -17.92 7.32 10.92
C ILE A 166 -18.23 8.01 12.24
N ARG A 167 -17.59 7.61 13.35
CA ARG A 167 -17.82 8.26 14.67
C ARG A 167 -17.48 9.75 14.67
N VAL A 168 -16.46 10.11 13.90
CA VAL A 168 -15.99 11.49 13.78
C VAL A 168 -15.61 11.80 12.32
N PRO A 169 -15.68 13.06 11.88
CA PRO A 169 -15.41 13.42 10.49
C PRO A 169 -13.98 13.17 10.00
N THR A 170 -13.03 12.97 10.90
CA THR A 170 -11.61 12.78 10.55
C THR A 170 -11.28 11.38 10.07
N PHE A 171 -12.16 10.38 10.25
CA PHE A 171 -11.97 8.97 9.90
C PHE A 171 -10.79 8.25 10.59
N GLN A 172 -9.80 9.00 11.05
CA GLN A 172 -8.46 8.56 11.42
C GLN A 172 -8.44 7.30 12.31
N ILE A 173 -9.24 7.25 13.37
CA ILE A 173 -9.20 6.11 14.31
C ILE A 173 -9.67 4.83 13.63
N GLY A 174 -10.78 4.87 12.86
CA GLY A 174 -11.31 3.72 12.12
C GLY A 174 -10.40 3.21 11.01
N LYS A 175 -9.38 3.97 10.65
CA LYS A 175 -8.40 3.68 9.60
C LYS A 175 -6.99 3.33 10.14
N SER A 176 -6.80 3.31 11.47
CA SER A 176 -5.47 3.29 12.08
C SER A 176 -5.25 2.20 13.13
N PHE A 177 -6.10 1.17 13.17
CA PHE A 177 -5.85 0.00 14.00
C PHE A 177 -4.54 -0.68 13.55
N ASP A 178 -3.87 -1.34 14.46
CA ASP A 178 -2.66 -2.12 14.15
C ASP A 178 -2.96 -3.12 13.04
N THR A 179 -2.00 -3.31 12.12
CA THR A 179 -2.11 -4.17 10.94
C THR A 179 -3.09 -3.72 9.84
N HIS A 180 -3.81 -2.60 10.01
CA HIS A 180 -4.85 -2.15 9.08
C HIS A 180 -4.33 -1.35 7.87
N GLY A 181 -3.05 -1.47 7.56
CA GLY A 181 -2.41 -0.88 6.38
C GLY A 181 -1.45 -1.85 5.69
N PRO A 182 -1.92 -3.07 5.30
CA PRO A 182 -1.08 -3.97 4.53
C PRO A 182 -0.63 -3.32 3.24
N MET A 183 0.66 -3.48 2.91
CA MET A 183 1.26 -2.90 1.70
C MET A 183 2.39 -3.77 1.13
N GLY A 184 2.57 -3.71 -0.18
CA GLY A 184 3.58 -4.49 -0.89
C GLY A 184 3.11 -5.02 -2.24
N PRO A 185 3.59 -6.18 -2.71
CA PRO A 185 4.55 -7.06 -2.05
C PRO A 185 5.99 -6.54 -2.13
N TYR A 186 6.26 -5.60 -3.03
CA TYR A 186 7.55 -4.96 -3.27
C TYR A 186 7.34 -3.52 -3.77
N LEU A 187 8.39 -2.74 -3.74
CA LEU A 187 8.46 -1.45 -4.43
C LEU A 187 8.66 -1.70 -5.93
N VAL A 188 7.79 -1.15 -6.76
CA VAL A 188 7.92 -1.14 -8.23
C VAL A 188 8.34 0.25 -8.66
N THR A 189 9.51 0.38 -9.27
CA THR A 189 10.03 1.66 -9.73
C THR A 189 9.19 2.22 -10.89
N PRO A 190 9.13 3.56 -11.08
CA PRO A 190 8.28 4.19 -12.09
C PRO A 190 8.50 3.70 -13.53
N ASP A 191 9.73 3.32 -13.88
CA ASP A 191 10.10 2.79 -15.21
C ASP A 191 9.40 1.46 -15.58
N GLU A 192 8.96 0.69 -14.58
CA GLU A 192 8.21 -0.56 -14.79
C GLU A 192 6.68 -0.37 -14.88
N VAL A 193 6.20 0.81 -14.49
CA VAL A 193 4.76 1.03 -14.35
C VAL A 193 4.15 1.63 -15.62
N ASP A 194 4.91 2.31 -16.46
CA ASP A 194 4.50 3.09 -17.64
C ASP A 194 3.51 4.21 -17.30
N ASP A 195 2.25 3.85 -17.01
CA ASP A 195 1.20 4.79 -16.62
C ASP A 195 0.49 4.32 -15.34
N PRO A 196 0.76 4.93 -14.18
CA PRO A 196 0.11 4.58 -12.93
C PRO A 196 -1.39 4.90 -12.90
N HIS A 197 -1.86 5.69 -13.87
CA HIS A 197 -3.26 6.09 -13.99
C HIS A 197 -4.04 5.18 -14.98
N ASN A 198 -3.49 4.03 -15.37
CA ASN A 198 -4.18 3.05 -16.20
C ASN A 198 -3.81 1.61 -15.84
N LEU A 199 -3.96 1.23 -14.58
CA LEU A 199 -3.69 -0.11 -14.06
C LEU A 199 -5.00 -0.77 -13.63
N ALA A 200 -5.21 -2.03 -13.99
CA ALA A 200 -6.29 -2.83 -13.42
C ALA A 200 -6.06 -3.02 -11.92
N ILE A 201 -7.11 -2.83 -11.11
CA ILE A 201 -7.13 -3.00 -9.65
C ILE A 201 -8.27 -3.91 -9.24
N ARG A 202 -7.99 -4.88 -8.39
CA ARG A 202 -8.93 -5.91 -7.99
C ARG A 202 -8.80 -6.27 -6.52
N CYS A 203 -9.94 -6.58 -5.87
CA CYS A 203 -9.98 -7.18 -4.55
C CYS A 203 -10.83 -8.44 -4.57
N THR A 204 -10.38 -9.49 -3.88
CA THR A 204 -11.16 -10.69 -3.60
C THR A 204 -11.18 -10.99 -2.11
N VAL A 205 -12.30 -11.52 -1.61
CA VAL A 205 -12.41 -12.07 -0.26
C VAL A 205 -12.81 -13.55 -0.38
N ASN A 206 -11.99 -14.45 0.15
CA ASN A 206 -12.15 -15.91 0.01
C ASN A 206 -12.28 -16.38 -1.45
N GLY A 207 -11.58 -15.68 -2.37
CA GLY A 207 -11.63 -15.95 -3.80
C GLY A 207 -12.85 -15.37 -4.53
N GLU A 208 -13.82 -14.80 -3.83
CA GLU A 208 -14.94 -14.09 -4.42
C GLU A 208 -14.53 -12.65 -4.78
N GLU A 209 -14.76 -12.24 -6.03
CA GLU A 209 -14.47 -10.89 -6.48
C GLU A 209 -15.38 -9.87 -5.78
N ARG A 210 -14.77 -8.87 -5.19
CA ARG A 210 -15.43 -7.78 -4.46
C ARG A 210 -15.26 -6.44 -5.16
N GLN A 211 -14.03 -6.13 -5.58
CA GLN A 211 -13.73 -4.90 -6.31
C GLN A 211 -13.04 -5.27 -7.62
N ASN A 212 -13.41 -4.61 -8.70
CA ASN A 212 -12.79 -4.77 -10.02
C ASN A 212 -12.95 -3.46 -10.80
N SER A 213 -11.86 -2.74 -10.95
CA SER A 213 -11.84 -1.40 -11.56
C SER A 213 -10.49 -1.13 -12.24
N ASN A 214 -10.21 0.14 -12.50
CA ASN A 214 -8.96 0.60 -13.09
C ASN A 214 -8.59 1.97 -12.53
N THR A 215 -7.32 2.24 -12.30
CA THR A 215 -6.83 3.52 -11.75
C THR A 215 -7.15 4.73 -12.63
N LYS A 216 -7.57 4.54 -13.89
CA LYS A 216 -8.09 5.62 -14.74
C LYS A 216 -9.39 6.26 -14.24
N HIS A 217 -10.05 5.63 -13.27
CA HIS A 217 -11.27 6.14 -12.64
C HIS A 217 -10.99 7.00 -11.40
N LEU A 218 -9.71 7.22 -11.06
CA LEU A 218 -9.30 8.20 -10.06
C LEU A 218 -9.81 9.59 -10.45
N ILE A 219 -10.46 10.29 -9.51
CA ILE A 219 -10.94 11.67 -9.69
C ILE A 219 -9.76 12.64 -9.61
N PHE A 220 -8.91 12.44 -8.62
CA PHE A 220 -7.63 13.13 -8.47
C PHE A 220 -6.52 12.10 -8.63
N ASP A 221 -5.72 12.25 -9.65
CA ASP A 221 -4.62 11.33 -9.93
C ASP A 221 -3.43 11.52 -8.96
N CYS A 222 -2.41 10.67 -9.07
CA CYS A 222 -1.23 10.71 -8.21
C CYS A 222 -0.53 12.08 -8.26
N TYR A 223 -0.53 12.74 -9.41
CA TYR A 223 0.13 14.03 -9.61
C TYR A 223 -0.68 15.19 -9.03
N ASP A 224 -2.01 15.13 -9.16
CA ASP A 224 -2.94 16.06 -8.50
C ASP A 224 -2.82 15.98 -6.97
N ALA A 225 -2.69 14.75 -6.43
CA ALA A 225 -2.50 14.52 -5.01
C ALA A 225 -1.23 15.18 -4.47
N ILE A 226 -0.08 14.95 -5.12
CA ILE A 226 1.20 15.54 -4.72
C ILE A 226 1.16 17.06 -4.86
N ALA A 227 0.65 17.59 -5.97
CA ALA A 227 0.55 19.02 -6.19
C ALA A 227 -0.32 19.69 -5.12
N HIS A 228 -1.43 19.06 -4.72
CA HIS A 228 -2.32 19.58 -3.68
C HIS A 228 -1.67 19.56 -2.29
N LEU A 229 -1.18 18.40 -1.86
CA LEU A 229 -0.60 18.21 -0.52
C LEU A 229 0.61 19.13 -0.31
N THR A 230 1.47 19.27 -1.32
CA THR A 230 2.68 20.08 -1.21
C THR A 230 2.42 21.59 -1.19
N GLN A 231 1.21 22.05 -1.47
CA GLN A 231 0.81 23.44 -1.18
C GLN A 231 0.70 23.68 0.32
N SER A 232 0.24 22.69 1.06
CA SER A 232 -0.02 22.81 2.48
C SER A 232 1.20 22.51 3.35
N PHE A 233 1.85 21.35 3.13
CA PHE A 233 2.99 20.91 3.95
C PHE A 233 4.05 20.19 3.09
N THR A 234 5.22 19.99 3.69
CA THR A 234 6.32 19.26 3.07
C THR A 234 6.01 17.77 3.09
N LEU A 235 6.17 17.10 1.95
CA LEU A 235 6.29 15.65 1.90
C LEU A 235 7.77 15.28 2.08
N ASP A 236 8.03 14.35 2.98
CA ASP A 236 9.35 13.83 3.28
C ASP A 236 9.58 12.49 2.56
N VAL A 237 10.84 12.10 2.42
CA VAL A 237 11.20 10.81 1.85
C VAL A 237 10.63 9.68 2.71
N GLY A 238 10.01 8.71 2.06
CA GLY A 238 9.35 7.57 2.73
C GLY A 238 7.90 7.85 3.16
N ASP A 239 7.36 9.04 2.95
CA ASP A 239 5.92 9.26 3.10
C ASP A 239 5.16 8.43 2.08
N VAL A 240 4.06 7.79 2.52
CA VAL A 240 3.22 6.92 1.71
C VAL A 240 1.87 7.57 1.47
N LEU A 241 1.40 7.53 0.23
CA LEU A 241 0.08 8.00 -0.17
C LEU A 241 -0.76 6.81 -0.64
N PHE A 242 -1.93 6.63 -0.06
CA PHE A 242 -3.01 5.74 -0.50
C PHE A 242 -3.98 6.55 -1.36
N MET A 243 -4.24 6.07 -2.58
CA MET A 243 -4.89 6.89 -3.62
C MET A 243 -6.40 6.69 -3.72
N GLY A 244 -7.02 6.04 -2.72
CA GLY A 244 -8.45 5.76 -2.71
C GLY A 244 -8.81 4.42 -3.33
N THR A 245 -10.01 3.96 -3.01
CA THR A 245 -10.54 2.65 -3.39
C THR A 245 -11.69 2.75 -4.38
N PRO A 246 -11.84 1.79 -5.33
CA PRO A 246 -13.00 1.70 -6.21
C PRO A 246 -14.24 1.14 -5.50
N SER A 247 -15.37 1.04 -6.22
CA SER A 247 -16.60 0.41 -5.77
C SER A 247 -16.41 -1.05 -5.37
N GLY A 248 -17.36 -1.60 -4.59
CA GLY A 248 -17.36 -2.99 -4.14
C GLY A 248 -16.92 -3.20 -2.70
N VAL A 249 -16.80 -2.13 -1.91
CA VAL A 249 -16.50 -2.22 -0.46
C VAL A 249 -17.64 -2.91 0.30
N GLY A 250 -17.29 -3.65 1.35
CA GLY A 250 -18.23 -4.46 2.10
C GLY A 250 -19.39 -3.68 2.72
N VAL A 251 -19.13 -2.45 3.17
CA VAL A 251 -20.18 -1.57 3.76
C VAL A 251 -21.26 -1.18 2.75
N ALA A 252 -20.93 -1.09 1.46
CA ALA A 252 -21.88 -0.71 0.40
C ALA A 252 -22.67 -1.90 -0.15
N MET A 253 -22.31 -3.12 0.17
CA MET A 253 -23.03 -4.33 -0.24
C MET A 253 -24.43 -4.38 0.36
N LYS A 254 -25.32 -5.12 -0.26
CA LYS A 254 -26.73 -5.27 0.19
C LYS A 254 -27.07 -6.76 0.35
N PRO A 255 -27.12 -7.30 1.57
CA PRO A 255 -26.77 -6.64 2.85
C PRO A 255 -25.26 -6.36 2.98
N PRO A 256 -24.82 -5.43 3.86
CA PRO A 256 -23.40 -5.20 4.11
C PRO A 256 -22.66 -6.48 4.50
N SER A 257 -21.45 -6.67 3.97
CA SER A 257 -20.65 -7.87 4.16
C SER A 257 -19.25 -7.51 4.65
N PHE A 258 -19.00 -7.70 5.94
CA PHE A 258 -17.73 -7.42 6.59
C PHE A 258 -16.87 -8.67 6.74
N MET A 259 -15.55 -8.48 6.77
CA MET A 259 -14.59 -9.56 6.99
C MET A 259 -14.68 -10.11 8.41
N LYS A 260 -14.37 -11.40 8.55
CA LYS A 260 -14.40 -12.17 9.81
C LYS A 260 -13.08 -12.90 9.98
N ALA A 261 -12.80 -13.32 11.21
CA ALA A 261 -11.65 -14.18 11.46
C ALA A 261 -11.71 -15.45 10.59
N GLY A 262 -10.59 -15.74 9.93
CA GLY A 262 -10.43 -16.82 8.95
C GLY A 262 -10.60 -16.39 7.50
N ASP A 263 -11.16 -15.20 7.23
CA ASP A 263 -11.27 -14.69 5.85
C ASP A 263 -9.89 -14.35 5.29
N LYS A 264 -9.72 -14.56 3.99
CA LYS A 264 -8.55 -14.15 3.22
C LYS A 264 -8.94 -13.02 2.27
N VAL A 265 -8.28 -11.89 2.40
CA VAL A 265 -8.45 -10.74 1.50
C VAL A 265 -7.21 -10.59 0.63
N ARG A 266 -7.41 -10.49 -0.68
CA ARG A 266 -6.35 -10.29 -1.67
C ARG A 266 -6.62 -9.03 -2.46
N VAL A 267 -5.62 -8.16 -2.52
CA VAL A 267 -5.58 -6.97 -3.38
C VAL A 267 -4.53 -7.19 -4.45
N GLU A 268 -4.89 -7.00 -5.70
CA GLU A 268 -4.04 -7.18 -6.86
C GLU A 268 -4.11 -5.94 -7.76
N ILE A 269 -2.95 -5.45 -8.18
CA ILE A 269 -2.84 -4.33 -9.13
C ILE A 269 -1.90 -4.74 -10.25
N GLU A 270 -2.33 -4.49 -11.46
CA GLU A 270 -1.56 -4.77 -12.67
C GLU A 270 -0.13 -4.21 -12.55
N LYS A 271 0.89 -5.01 -12.95
CA LYS A 271 2.33 -4.74 -12.83
C LYS A 271 2.88 -4.68 -11.41
N LEU A 272 2.06 -4.39 -10.39
CA LEU A 272 2.50 -4.24 -9.01
C LEU A 272 2.49 -5.55 -8.22
N GLY A 273 1.79 -6.57 -8.71
CA GLY A 273 1.63 -7.85 -8.01
C GLY A 273 0.41 -7.86 -7.08
N TYR A 274 0.52 -8.58 -5.97
CA TYR A 274 -0.60 -8.68 -5.03
C TYR A 274 -0.14 -8.80 -3.57
N ILE A 275 -1.01 -8.41 -2.68
CA ILE A 275 -0.94 -8.69 -1.24
C ILE A 275 -2.12 -9.59 -0.87
N GLU A 276 -1.91 -10.53 0.05
CA GLU A 276 -2.95 -11.45 0.52
C GLU A 276 -2.81 -11.67 2.03
N ASN A 277 -3.81 -11.27 2.78
CA ASN A 277 -3.77 -11.23 4.22
C ASN A 277 -4.89 -12.10 4.81
N THR A 278 -4.60 -12.82 5.87
CA THR A 278 -5.62 -13.57 6.63
C THR A 278 -6.11 -12.71 7.79
N VAL A 279 -7.42 -12.66 7.98
CA VAL A 279 -8.02 -11.99 9.14
C VAL A 279 -7.94 -12.92 10.34
N VAL A 280 -7.35 -12.46 11.43
CA VAL A 280 -7.23 -13.22 12.69
C VAL A 280 -7.88 -12.45 13.85
N ALA A 281 -8.32 -13.12 14.88
CA ALA A 281 -8.79 -12.45 16.08
C ALA A 281 -7.63 -11.66 16.74
N GLU A 282 -7.90 -10.44 17.17
CA GLU A 282 -6.94 -9.62 17.89
C GLU A 282 -6.52 -10.28 19.22
N ASP A 283 -5.23 -10.21 19.57
CA ASP A 283 -4.78 -10.55 20.93
C ASP A 283 -5.19 -9.43 21.89
N THR A 284 -5.86 -9.81 22.95
CA THR A 284 -6.47 -8.90 23.92
C THR A 284 -5.66 -8.71 25.19
N GLN A 285 -4.41 -9.17 25.20
CA GLN A 285 -3.52 -8.97 26.36
C GLN A 285 -3.14 -7.49 26.49
N THR A 286 -3.22 -6.99 27.73
CA THR A 286 -2.70 -5.65 28.03
C THR A 286 -1.20 -5.64 27.88
N VAL A 287 -0.67 -4.74 27.04
CA VAL A 287 0.76 -4.50 26.86
C VAL A 287 1.11 -3.16 27.50
N ILE A 288 1.99 -3.17 28.50
CA ILE A 288 2.59 -1.99 29.12
C ILE A 288 4.07 -2.32 29.32
N GLU A 289 4.97 -1.70 28.55
CA GLU A 289 6.42 -1.92 28.57
C GLU A 289 7.16 -0.66 29.05
#